data_796dc640ca1f39f0522971cda0c09dc9
#
_entry.id   796dc640ca1f39f0522971cda0c09dc9
#
_cell.length_a   1.000
_cell.length_b   1.000
_cell.length_c   1.000
_cell.angle_alpha   90.00
_cell.angle_beta   90.00
_cell.angle_gamma   90.00
#
_symmetry.space_group_name_H-M   'P 1'
#
loop_
_entity.id
_entity.type
_entity.pdbx_description
1 polymer ?
#
loop_
_entity_poly.entity_id
_entity_poly.type
_entity_poly.pdbx_seq_one_letter_code
_entity_poly.pdbx_strand_id
1 'polypeptide(L)'
;MLDQKLLRTDMDAVARHLARRHYHLDTDKLRALEEKRKDLQIRTQALQAERNSRSREIGRAKAAGKDISPLLAQVTGLGEQLGDTERELEAIRQELTEILMGMPNIPHESVPTGNDEADNEEVRRWGTVRAFTFEPKDHVDLGESLGQLDLDAAALLSGSRFTVLRGPLARLHRALIQFMLDVHTREHAYQEVYVPYLVNADSLRGTGQLPKFEEDLFVTRSEPPYYLIPTAEVPVTNLVRETIMEPGQLPLRYVAHTPCFRSEAGSYGKDTRGMIRQHQFEKVELVQIVRPEDSYDALESLTRHAEAVLQRLELPYRVVTLCSGDMGFSAAKTYDIEVWLPGQRRYREISSCSNFEAFQARRMQARWRNPASGKPEPVHTLNGSGLAVGRTLVAVLENYQQADGSIIIPEVMRPWMGGEAVVGPLGGAAVAGG
;
A
#
# COMPACT_ATOMS: atom_id res chain seq x y z
N MET A 1 -9.23 -1.20 -8.35
CA MET A 1 -9.79 -2.22 -9.26
C MET A 1 -9.58 -1.82 -10.71
N LEU A 2 -9.60 -2.80 -11.62
CA LEU A 2 -9.50 -2.52 -13.05
C LEU A 2 -10.69 -1.72 -13.56
N ASP A 3 -10.49 -1.04 -14.70
CA ASP A 3 -11.59 -0.34 -15.38
C ASP A 3 -12.55 -1.37 -16.00
N GLN A 4 -13.81 -1.33 -15.58
CA GLN A 4 -14.86 -2.19 -16.14
C GLN A 4 -15.06 -1.98 -17.65
N LYS A 5 -14.72 -0.78 -18.15
CA LYS A 5 -14.79 -0.50 -19.59
C LYS A 5 -13.78 -1.34 -20.36
N LEU A 6 -12.55 -1.48 -19.87
CA LEU A 6 -11.53 -2.35 -20.47
C LEU A 6 -12.01 -3.80 -20.57
N LEU A 7 -12.61 -4.33 -19.50
CA LEU A 7 -13.16 -5.69 -19.49
C LEU A 7 -14.28 -5.89 -20.50
N ARG A 8 -15.07 -4.83 -20.79
CA ARG A 8 -16.15 -4.90 -21.79
C ARG A 8 -15.67 -4.74 -23.23
N THR A 9 -14.57 -4.03 -23.44
CA THR A 9 -14.06 -3.70 -24.78
C THR A 9 -13.00 -4.66 -25.28
N ASP A 10 -12.12 -5.16 -24.40
CA ASP A 10 -11.01 -6.05 -24.76
C ASP A 10 -10.62 -6.99 -23.60
N MET A 11 -11.57 -7.88 -23.27
CA MET A 11 -11.37 -8.84 -22.17
C MET A 11 -10.18 -9.78 -22.42
N ASP A 12 -9.94 -10.15 -23.69
CA ASP A 12 -8.84 -11.05 -24.05
C ASP A 12 -7.46 -10.40 -23.87
N ALA A 13 -7.33 -9.09 -24.13
CA ALA A 13 -6.10 -8.36 -23.80
C ALA A 13 -5.89 -8.29 -22.30
N VAL A 14 -6.95 -7.99 -21.52
CA VAL A 14 -6.87 -8.01 -20.06
C VAL A 14 -6.41 -9.37 -19.55
N ALA A 15 -6.98 -10.48 -20.06
CA ALA A 15 -6.59 -11.83 -19.69
C ALA A 15 -5.10 -12.10 -19.99
N ARG A 16 -4.60 -11.70 -21.16
CA ARG A 16 -3.16 -11.82 -21.51
C ARG A 16 -2.26 -11.04 -20.56
N HIS A 17 -2.62 -9.80 -20.20
CA HIS A 17 -1.84 -8.99 -19.27
C HIS A 17 -1.83 -9.58 -17.86
N LEU A 18 -2.97 -10.07 -17.37
CA LEU A 18 -3.08 -10.71 -16.06
C LEU A 18 -2.35 -12.06 -16.01
N ALA A 19 -2.26 -12.80 -17.12
CA ALA A 19 -1.47 -14.02 -17.20
C ALA A 19 0.02 -13.80 -16.90
N ARG A 20 0.58 -12.61 -17.20
CA ARG A 20 1.95 -12.23 -16.80
C ARG A 20 2.15 -12.21 -15.28
N ARG A 21 1.04 -12.09 -14.51
CA ARG A 21 1.01 -12.12 -13.04
C ARG A 21 0.57 -13.47 -12.48
N HIS A 22 0.61 -14.53 -13.30
CA HIS A 22 0.09 -15.85 -12.95
C HIS A 22 -1.39 -15.84 -12.52
N TYR A 23 -2.15 -14.80 -12.95
CA TYR A 23 -3.57 -14.71 -12.68
C TYR A 23 -4.37 -15.21 -13.88
N HIS A 24 -5.13 -16.28 -13.69
CA HIS A 24 -6.03 -16.82 -14.70
C HIS A 24 -7.40 -16.11 -14.62
N LEU A 25 -7.75 -15.38 -15.67
CA LEU A 25 -9.05 -14.73 -15.79
C LEU A 25 -10.05 -15.68 -16.44
N ASP A 26 -11.12 -16.04 -15.72
CA ASP A 26 -12.24 -16.80 -16.27
C ASP A 26 -13.09 -15.89 -17.19
N THR A 27 -12.67 -15.81 -18.45
CA THR A 27 -13.29 -14.94 -19.45
C THR A 27 -14.70 -15.38 -19.80
N ASP A 28 -14.99 -16.70 -19.76
CA ASP A 28 -16.29 -17.24 -20.13
C ASP A 28 -17.33 -16.89 -19.06
N LYS A 29 -16.97 -17.09 -17.78
CA LYS A 29 -17.82 -16.67 -16.65
C LYS A 29 -18.12 -15.18 -16.72
N LEU A 30 -17.09 -14.35 -16.93
CA LEU A 30 -17.26 -12.89 -16.98
C LEU A 30 -18.13 -12.44 -18.16
N ARG A 31 -17.97 -13.03 -19.34
CA ARG A 31 -18.83 -12.75 -20.49
C ARG A 31 -20.29 -13.09 -20.20
N ALA A 32 -20.53 -14.27 -19.62
CA ALA A 32 -21.88 -14.69 -19.27
C ALA A 32 -22.52 -13.73 -18.24
N LEU A 33 -21.77 -13.29 -17.23
CA LEU A 33 -22.27 -12.34 -16.23
C LEU A 33 -22.54 -10.95 -16.83
N GLU A 34 -21.67 -10.44 -17.71
CA GLU A 34 -21.88 -9.15 -18.39
C GLU A 34 -23.06 -9.20 -19.35
N GLU A 35 -23.27 -10.28 -20.08
CA GLU A 35 -24.46 -10.47 -20.92
C GLU A 35 -25.72 -10.48 -20.07
N LYS A 36 -25.77 -11.28 -19.02
CA LYS A 36 -26.90 -11.34 -18.09
C LYS A 36 -27.17 -9.96 -17.45
N ARG A 37 -26.14 -9.26 -17.02
CA ARG A 37 -26.28 -7.89 -16.49
C ARG A 37 -26.90 -6.94 -17.51
N LYS A 38 -26.45 -7.00 -18.78
CA LYS A 38 -26.96 -6.18 -19.88
C LYS A 38 -28.44 -6.46 -20.15
N ASP A 39 -28.81 -7.73 -20.21
CA ASP A 39 -30.21 -8.15 -20.47
C ASP A 39 -31.14 -7.72 -19.34
N LEU A 40 -30.73 -7.94 -18.09
CA LEU A 40 -31.47 -7.48 -16.91
C LEU A 40 -31.61 -5.96 -16.88
N GLN A 41 -30.57 -5.22 -17.25
CA GLN A 41 -30.60 -3.76 -17.30
C GLN A 41 -31.60 -3.26 -18.36
N ILE A 42 -31.61 -3.86 -19.55
CA ILE A 42 -32.56 -3.51 -20.63
C ILE A 42 -33.99 -3.84 -20.16
N ARG A 43 -34.21 -5.01 -19.57
CA ARG A 43 -35.51 -5.43 -19.07
C ARG A 43 -36.01 -4.50 -17.95
N THR A 44 -35.16 -4.14 -17.00
CA THR A 44 -35.48 -3.17 -15.90
C THR A 44 -35.94 -1.83 -16.49
N GLN A 45 -35.18 -1.28 -17.47
CA GLN A 45 -35.52 -0.03 -18.12
C GLN A 45 -36.85 -0.11 -18.86
N ALA A 46 -37.13 -1.22 -19.57
CA ALA A 46 -38.38 -1.45 -20.29
C ALA A 46 -39.58 -1.49 -19.30
N LEU A 47 -39.48 -2.29 -18.25
CA LEU A 47 -40.52 -2.40 -17.20
C LEU A 47 -40.77 -1.05 -16.52
N GLN A 48 -39.74 -0.27 -16.25
CA GLN A 48 -39.84 1.05 -15.64
C GLN A 48 -40.54 2.05 -16.56
N ALA A 49 -40.22 2.02 -17.87
CA ALA A 49 -40.88 2.84 -18.88
C ALA A 49 -42.37 2.47 -19.04
N GLU A 50 -42.69 1.17 -19.08
CA GLU A 50 -44.05 0.69 -19.17
C GLU A 50 -44.88 1.08 -17.92
N ARG A 51 -44.36 0.85 -16.70
CA ARG A 51 -45.00 1.25 -15.45
C ARG A 51 -45.30 2.76 -15.44
N ASN A 52 -44.34 3.58 -15.88
CA ASN A 52 -44.53 5.03 -15.97
C ASN A 52 -45.59 5.44 -17.01
N SER A 53 -45.70 4.70 -18.14
CA SER A 53 -46.73 4.90 -19.14
C SER A 53 -48.14 4.56 -18.59
N ARG A 54 -48.27 3.39 -17.96
CA ARG A 54 -49.53 2.94 -17.33
C ARG A 54 -49.97 3.86 -16.19
N SER A 55 -49.03 4.35 -15.40
CA SER A 55 -49.35 5.32 -14.34
C SER A 55 -49.91 6.63 -14.91
N ARG A 56 -49.44 7.10 -16.05
CA ARG A 56 -50.01 8.25 -16.74
C ARG A 56 -51.39 7.95 -17.33
N GLU A 57 -51.64 6.73 -17.83
CA GLU A 57 -52.96 6.28 -18.29
C GLU A 57 -53.97 6.25 -17.17
N ILE A 58 -53.60 5.79 -15.97
CA ILE A 58 -54.44 5.86 -14.77
C ILE A 58 -54.86 7.31 -14.47
N GLY A 59 -53.92 8.25 -14.48
CA GLY A 59 -54.21 9.64 -14.27
C GLY A 59 -55.25 10.22 -15.27
N ARG A 60 -55.13 9.87 -16.58
CA ARG A 60 -56.05 10.27 -17.63
C ARG A 60 -57.43 9.58 -17.47
N ALA A 61 -57.45 8.29 -17.18
CA ALA A 61 -58.69 7.51 -16.96
C ALA A 61 -59.45 8.03 -15.74
N LYS A 62 -58.74 8.33 -14.65
CA LYS A 62 -59.34 8.92 -13.43
C LYS A 62 -59.97 10.30 -13.71
N ALA A 63 -59.26 11.18 -14.46
CA ALA A 63 -59.78 12.47 -14.84
C ALA A 63 -61.00 12.38 -15.76
N ALA A 64 -61.11 11.28 -16.54
CA ALA A 64 -62.25 11.01 -17.44
C ALA A 64 -63.39 10.21 -16.73
N GLY A 65 -63.33 9.95 -15.42
CA GLY A 65 -64.37 9.22 -14.66
C GLY A 65 -64.49 7.72 -15.01
N LYS A 66 -63.43 7.11 -15.63
CA LYS A 66 -63.43 5.69 -16.05
C LYS A 66 -62.99 4.79 -14.90
N ASP A 67 -63.41 3.51 -14.96
CA ASP A 67 -62.89 2.50 -14.03
C ASP A 67 -61.40 2.27 -14.21
N ILE A 68 -60.62 2.49 -13.17
CA ILE A 68 -59.16 2.36 -13.17
C ILE A 68 -58.70 1.04 -12.54
N SER A 69 -59.58 0.19 -12.03
CA SER A 69 -59.21 -1.08 -11.34
C SER A 69 -58.40 -2.00 -12.20
N PRO A 70 -58.65 -2.24 -13.51
CA PRO A 70 -57.81 -3.07 -14.36
C PRO A 70 -56.41 -2.50 -14.56
N LEU A 71 -56.28 -1.17 -14.68
CA LEU A 71 -55.02 -0.49 -14.84
C LEU A 71 -54.16 -0.53 -13.58
N LEU A 72 -54.82 -0.42 -12.40
CA LEU A 72 -54.15 -0.56 -11.10
C LEU A 72 -53.57 -1.96 -10.93
N ALA A 73 -54.33 -3.02 -11.28
CA ALA A 73 -53.86 -4.40 -11.21
C ALA A 73 -52.63 -4.61 -12.15
N GLN A 74 -52.63 -4.03 -13.35
CA GLN A 74 -51.50 -4.09 -14.25
C GLN A 74 -50.27 -3.38 -13.68
N VAL A 75 -50.43 -2.19 -13.11
CA VAL A 75 -49.31 -1.44 -12.50
C VAL A 75 -48.76 -2.17 -11.28
N THR A 76 -49.57 -2.85 -10.50
CA THR A 76 -49.12 -3.68 -9.38
C THR A 76 -48.27 -4.84 -9.88
N GLY A 77 -48.73 -5.60 -10.89
CA GLY A 77 -47.97 -6.69 -11.46
C GLY A 77 -46.67 -6.27 -12.12
N LEU A 78 -46.66 -5.09 -12.80
CA LEU A 78 -45.42 -4.50 -13.34
C LEU A 78 -44.46 -4.06 -12.20
N GLY A 79 -44.99 -3.58 -11.07
CA GLY A 79 -44.19 -3.24 -9.90
C GLY A 79 -43.47 -4.45 -9.28
N GLU A 80 -44.16 -5.59 -9.19
CA GLU A 80 -43.60 -6.85 -8.69
C GLU A 80 -42.50 -7.36 -9.64
N GLN A 81 -42.76 -7.41 -10.96
CA GLN A 81 -41.77 -7.82 -11.95
C GLN A 81 -40.53 -6.90 -11.96
N LEU A 82 -40.73 -5.59 -11.83
CA LEU A 82 -39.64 -4.63 -11.74
C LEU A 82 -38.79 -4.90 -10.49
N GLY A 83 -39.42 -5.09 -9.32
CA GLY A 83 -38.71 -5.40 -8.08
C GLY A 83 -37.89 -6.70 -8.15
N ASP A 84 -38.42 -7.73 -8.79
CA ASP A 84 -37.70 -8.99 -9.01
C ASP A 84 -36.48 -8.78 -9.93
N THR A 85 -36.66 -8.11 -11.03
CA THR A 85 -35.60 -7.83 -12.00
C THR A 85 -34.50 -6.92 -11.43
N GLU A 86 -34.88 -5.93 -10.59
CA GLU A 86 -33.93 -5.06 -9.89
C GLU A 86 -33.09 -5.86 -8.87
N ARG A 87 -33.70 -6.81 -8.13
CA ARG A 87 -32.96 -7.70 -7.22
C ARG A 87 -31.96 -8.59 -7.94
N GLU A 88 -32.40 -9.19 -9.06
CA GLU A 88 -31.49 -10.02 -9.88
C GLU A 88 -30.33 -9.19 -10.45
N LEU A 89 -30.61 -7.98 -10.95
CA LEU A 89 -29.59 -7.07 -11.47
C LEU A 89 -28.58 -6.68 -10.39
N GLU A 90 -29.05 -6.40 -9.18
CA GLU A 90 -28.16 -6.06 -8.06
C GLU A 90 -27.30 -7.23 -7.64
N ALA A 91 -27.84 -8.47 -7.59
CA ALA A 91 -27.06 -9.67 -7.29
C ALA A 91 -25.92 -9.88 -8.32
N ILE A 92 -26.20 -9.72 -9.62
CA ILE A 92 -25.17 -9.83 -10.66
C ILE A 92 -24.11 -8.72 -10.54
N ARG A 93 -24.52 -7.49 -10.18
CA ARG A 93 -23.57 -6.39 -9.94
C ARG A 93 -22.66 -6.66 -8.76
N GLN A 94 -23.18 -7.24 -7.69
CA GLN A 94 -22.40 -7.65 -6.52
C GLN A 94 -21.40 -8.72 -6.90
N GLU A 95 -21.82 -9.80 -7.60
CA GLU A 95 -20.91 -10.85 -8.05
C GLU A 95 -19.79 -10.29 -8.95
N LEU A 96 -20.11 -9.44 -9.90
CA LEU A 96 -19.10 -8.77 -10.75
C LEU A 96 -18.15 -7.90 -9.92
N THR A 97 -18.65 -7.19 -8.91
CA THR A 97 -17.82 -6.36 -8.03
C THR A 97 -16.87 -7.23 -7.20
N GLU A 98 -17.33 -8.35 -6.65
CA GLU A 98 -16.49 -9.28 -5.89
C GLU A 98 -15.36 -9.84 -6.76
N ILE A 99 -15.68 -10.27 -8.00
CA ILE A 99 -14.67 -10.72 -8.95
C ILE A 99 -13.64 -9.61 -9.22
N LEU A 100 -14.10 -8.39 -9.51
CA LEU A 100 -13.23 -7.24 -9.77
C LEU A 100 -12.35 -6.87 -8.57
N MET A 101 -12.87 -7.00 -7.36
CA MET A 101 -12.10 -6.75 -6.13
C MET A 101 -11.00 -7.79 -5.91
N GLY A 102 -11.16 -9.01 -6.43
CA GLY A 102 -10.16 -10.08 -6.39
C GLY A 102 -9.14 -10.06 -7.53
N MET A 103 -9.31 -9.22 -8.56
CA MET A 103 -8.36 -9.11 -9.68
C MET A 103 -7.19 -8.20 -9.35
N PRO A 104 -5.93 -8.61 -9.63
CA PRO A 104 -4.77 -7.74 -9.49
C PRO A 104 -4.75 -6.64 -10.55
N ASN A 105 -3.91 -5.63 -10.35
CA ASN A 105 -3.68 -4.60 -11.36
C ASN A 105 -2.90 -5.15 -12.56
N ILE A 106 -3.03 -4.50 -13.72
CA ILE A 106 -2.28 -4.84 -14.93
C ILE A 106 -0.86 -4.29 -14.81
N PRO A 107 0.20 -5.11 -15.07
CA PRO A 107 1.55 -4.61 -15.12
C PRO A 107 1.75 -3.63 -16.29
N HIS A 108 2.44 -2.53 -16.03
CA HIS A 108 2.89 -1.62 -17.07
C HIS A 108 3.76 -2.35 -18.10
N GLU A 109 3.82 -1.86 -19.33
CA GLU A 109 4.57 -2.52 -20.40
C GLU A 109 6.08 -2.64 -20.12
N SER A 110 6.66 -1.67 -19.39
CA SER A 110 8.07 -1.67 -19.00
C SER A 110 8.42 -2.62 -17.84
N VAL A 111 7.45 -3.34 -17.28
CA VAL A 111 7.70 -4.31 -16.21
C VAL A 111 8.24 -5.59 -16.81
N PRO A 112 9.40 -6.13 -16.34
CA PRO A 112 9.91 -7.40 -16.81
C PRO A 112 8.95 -8.54 -16.49
N THR A 113 8.85 -9.52 -17.41
CA THR A 113 8.06 -10.73 -17.14
C THR A 113 8.92 -11.72 -16.38
N GLY A 114 8.40 -12.23 -15.27
CA GLY A 114 9.13 -13.16 -14.42
C GLY A 114 8.20 -13.83 -13.40
N ASN A 115 8.76 -14.74 -12.60
CA ASN A 115 8.03 -15.58 -11.66
C ASN A 115 8.18 -15.10 -10.21
N ASP A 116 9.38 -14.71 -9.81
CA ASP A 116 9.72 -14.36 -8.44
C ASP A 116 10.90 -13.35 -8.36
N GLU A 117 11.44 -13.13 -7.17
CA GLU A 117 12.51 -12.17 -6.89
C GLU A 117 13.78 -12.41 -7.72
N ALA A 118 14.03 -13.63 -8.23
CA ALA A 118 15.20 -13.92 -9.04
C ALA A 118 15.13 -13.31 -10.45
N ASP A 119 13.92 -12.99 -10.91
CA ASP A 119 13.67 -12.39 -12.22
C ASP A 119 13.57 -10.84 -12.14
N ASN A 120 13.83 -10.24 -10.97
CA ASN A 120 13.86 -8.79 -10.81
C ASN A 120 15.10 -8.20 -11.50
N GLU A 121 14.95 -7.04 -12.13
CA GLU A 121 16.03 -6.40 -12.88
C GLU A 121 16.69 -5.26 -12.09
N GLU A 122 18.03 -5.33 -11.90
CA GLU A 122 18.77 -4.22 -11.29
C GLU A 122 18.81 -3.02 -12.24
N VAL A 123 18.28 -1.89 -11.76
CA VAL A 123 18.22 -0.63 -12.53
C VAL A 123 19.47 0.22 -12.30
N ARG A 124 19.91 0.32 -11.03
CA ARG A 124 21.05 1.13 -10.61
C ARG A 124 21.57 0.72 -9.24
N ARG A 125 22.81 1.10 -8.97
CA ARG A 125 23.47 0.90 -7.69
C ARG A 125 24.14 2.17 -7.24
N TRP A 126 24.23 2.39 -5.92
CA TRP A 126 24.90 3.53 -5.32
C TRP A 126 25.74 3.12 -4.11
N GLY A 127 26.84 3.83 -3.90
CA GLY A 127 27.74 3.64 -2.78
C GLY A 127 28.71 2.46 -2.98
N THR A 128 29.70 2.39 -2.11
CA THR A 128 30.71 1.33 -2.09
C THR A 128 30.52 0.48 -0.85
N VAL A 129 30.42 -0.82 -1.03
CA VAL A 129 30.40 -1.77 0.08
C VAL A 129 31.69 -1.65 0.88
N ARG A 130 31.55 -1.37 2.19
CA ARG A 130 32.69 -1.22 3.08
C ARG A 130 33.44 -2.54 3.24
N ALA A 131 34.76 -2.50 3.06
CA ALA A 131 35.64 -3.60 3.42
C ALA A 131 35.99 -3.53 4.92
N PHE A 132 35.75 -4.62 5.64
CA PHE A 132 36.12 -4.77 7.03
C PHE A 132 37.44 -5.54 7.15
N THR A 133 38.24 -5.15 8.13
CA THR A 133 39.49 -5.88 8.48
C THR A 133 39.20 -6.98 9.52
N PHE A 134 37.95 -7.16 9.91
CA PHE A 134 37.44 -8.14 10.83
C PHE A 134 36.16 -8.77 10.26
N GLU A 135 35.71 -9.89 10.84
CA GLU A 135 34.44 -10.53 10.43
C GLU A 135 33.25 -9.69 10.92
N PRO A 136 32.44 -9.12 10.03
CA PRO A 136 31.31 -8.30 10.42
C PRO A 136 30.21 -9.17 11.06
N LYS A 137 29.69 -8.73 12.21
CA LYS A 137 28.56 -9.33 12.90
C LYS A 137 27.24 -8.84 12.34
N ASP A 138 26.20 -9.64 12.50
CA ASP A 138 24.84 -9.19 12.24
C ASP A 138 24.32 -8.25 13.37
N HIS A 139 23.21 -7.57 13.08
CA HIS A 139 22.62 -6.60 13.99
C HIS A 139 22.15 -7.20 15.33
N VAL A 140 21.84 -8.50 15.38
CA VAL A 140 21.43 -9.16 16.63
C VAL A 140 22.64 -9.33 17.54
N ASP A 141 23.72 -9.93 17.02
CA ASP A 141 24.95 -10.11 17.79
C ASP A 141 25.53 -8.77 18.27
N LEU A 142 25.45 -7.73 17.44
CA LEU A 142 25.85 -6.36 17.80
C LEU A 142 24.96 -5.79 18.91
N GLY A 143 23.65 -5.83 18.73
CA GLY A 143 22.69 -5.24 19.66
C GLY A 143 22.69 -5.93 21.02
N GLU A 144 22.81 -7.27 21.04
CA GLU A 144 22.94 -8.07 22.26
C GLU A 144 24.28 -7.79 22.97
N SER A 145 25.40 -7.72 22.24
CA SER A 145 26.71 -7.39 22.82
C SER A 145 26.77 -5.99 23.40
N LEU A 146 26.01 -5.05 22.87
CA LEU A 146 25.83 -3.71 23.40
C LEU A 146 24.88 -3.67 24.62
N GLY A 147 24.11 -4.74 24.89
CA GLY A 147 23.06 -4.77 25.90
C GLY A 147 21.85 -3.88 25.56
N GLN A 148 21.64 -3.57 24.29
CA GLN A 148 20.66 -2.57 23.86
C GLN A 148 19.57 -3.12 22.92
N LEU A 149 19.70 -4.36 22.45
CA LEU A 149 18.69 -5.13 21.76
C LEU A 149 18.32 -6.33 22.63
N ASP A 150 17.05 -6.46 23.03
CA ASP A 150 16.58 -7.46 23.98
C ASP A 150 15.39 -8.23 23.37
N LEU A 151 15.71 -9.33 22.70
CA LEU A 151 14.72 -10.20 22.07
C LEU A 151 14.00 -11.10 23.09
N ASP A 152 14.65 -11.45 24.19
CA ASP A 152 14.07 -12.28 25.26
C ASP A 152 12.98 -11.50 26.01
N ALA A 153 13.25 -10.23 26.35
CA ALA A 153 12.22 -9.37 26.93
C ALA A 153 11.04 -9.16 25.95
N ALA A 154 11.30 -9.00 24.66
CA ALA A 154 10.24 -8.88 23.67
C ALA A 154 9.41 -10.17 23.57
N ALA A 155 10.05 -11.34 23.60
CA ALA A 155 9.38 -12.63 23.58
C ALA A 155 8.51 -12.84 24.84
N LEU A 156 8.96 -12.39 26.00
CA LEU A 156 8.17 -12.41 27.24
C LEU A 156 6.93 -11.52 27.16
N LEU A 157 7.06 -10.34 26.52
CA LEU A 157 5.96 -9.37 26.40
C LEU A 157 4.90 -9.77 25.37
N SER A 158 5.35 -10.28 24.21
CA SER A 158 4.47 -10.40 23.03
C SER A 158 4.73 -11.64 22.16
N GLY A 159 5.76 -12.43 22.45
CA GLY A 159 6.15 -13.56 21.63
C GLY A 159 7.27 -13.22 20.64
N SER A 160 7.44 -14.10 19.64
CA SER A 160 8.46 -13.93 18.59
C SER A 160 8.13 -12.75 17.67
N ARG A 161 9.14 -12.28 16.89
CA ARG A 161 8.99 -11.19 15.90
C ARG A 161 8.60 -9.84 16.51
N PHE A 162 8.94 -9.61 17.76
CA PHE A 162 8.91 -8.31 18.43
C PHE A 162 10.30 -7.97 18.95
N THR A 163 10.53 -6.70 19.24
CA THR A 163 11.84 -6.20 19.63
C THR A 163 11.70 -5.19 20.76
N VAL A 164 12.61 -5.27 21.75
CA VAL A 164 12.82 -4.21 22.75
C VAL A 164 14.18 -3.57 22.49
N LEU A 165 14.18 -2.26 22.29
CA LEU A 165 15.40 -1.45 22.20
C LEU A 165 15.61 -0.67 23.50
N ARG A 166 16.87 -0.53 23.92
CA ARG A 166 17.23 0.19 25.14
C ARG A 166 18.25 1.31 24.87
N GLY A 167 18.22 2.35 25.71
CA GLY A 167 19.23 3.39 25.74
C GLY A 167 19.57 4.05 24.41
N PRO A 168 20.85 4.11 24.02
CA PRO A 168 21.29 4.74 22.77
C PRO A 168 20.65 4.17 21.50
N LEU A 169 20.41 2.84 21.40
CA LEU A 169 19.75 2.29 20.22
C LEU A 169 18.28 2.71 20.13
N ALA A 170 17.54 2.77 21.23
CA ALA A 170 16.19 3.30 21.23
C ALA A 170 16.17 4.79 20.80
N ARG A 171 17.19 5.56 21.24
CA ARG A 171 17.37 6.95 20.83
C ARG A 171 17.70 7.06 19.34
N LEU A 172 18.61 6.22 18.82
CA LEU A 172 18.97 6.20 17.41
C LEU A 172 17.78 5.83 16.53
N HIS A 173 16.98 4.85 16.94
CA HIS A 173 15.74 4.49 16.25
C HIS A 173 14.78 5.69 16.11
N ARG A 174 14.52 6.39 17.20
CA ARG A 174 13.71 7.62 17.20
C ARG A 174 14.36 8.75 16.38
N ALA A 175 15.67 8.89 16.44
CA ALA A 175 16.42 9.87 15.67
C ALA A 175 16.30 9.63 14.16
N LEU A 176 16.33 8.39 13.71
CA LEU A 176 16.12 8.01 12.30
C LEU A 176 14.73 8.42 11.80
N ILE A 177 13.68 8.24 12.62
CA ILE A 177 12.32 8.69 12.28
C ILE A 177 12.32 10.19 12.01
N GLN A 178 12.86 10.97 12.96
CA GLN A 178 12.86 12.41 12.88
C GLN A 178 13.70 12.92 11.70
N PHE A 179 14.86 12.32 11.47
CA PHE A 179 15.71 12.63 10.33
C PHE A 179 14.99 12.38 8.99
N MET A 180 14.33 11.23 8.82
CA MET A 180 13.60 10.92 7.60
C MET A 180 12.46 11.91 7.35
N LEU A 181 11.66 12.22 8.37
CA LEU A 181 10.58 13.21 8.26
C LEU A 181 11.13 14.60 7.89
N ASP A 182 12.23 15.04 8.51
CA ASP A 182 12.87 16.32 8.20
C ASP A 182 13.36 16.39 6.74
N VAL A 183 13.98 15.31 6.23
CA VAL A 183 14.41 15.24 4.84
C VAL A 183 13.22 15.39 3.90
N HIS A 184 12.14 14.65 4.12
CA HIS A 184 11.02 14.65 3.18
C HIS A 184 10.18 15.93 3.26
N THR A 185 10.01 16.51 4.44
CA THR A 185 9.23 17.75 4.60
C THR A 185 9.97 19.00 4.13
N ARG A 186 11.28 19.08 4.40
CA ARG A 186 12.05 20.29 4.11
C ARG A 186 12.62 20.34 2.70
N GLU A 187 12.94 19.17 2.10
CA GLU A 187 13.66 19.12 0.84
C GLU A 187 12.83 18.57 -0.31
N HIS A 188 11.90 17.66 -0.01
CA HIS A 188 11.10 17.00 -1.03
C HIS A 188 9.65 17.53 -1.10
N ALA A 189 9.34 18.57 -0.32
CA ALA A 189 8.05 19.25 -0.29
C ALA A 189 6.86 18.32 0.03
N TYR A 190 7.07 17.32 0.91
CA TYR A 190 5.97 16.54 1.45
C TYR A 190 5.33 17.27 2.64
N GLN A 191 4.00 17.21 2.69
CA GLN A 191 3.24 17.63 3.85
C GLN A 191 3.19 16.47 4.85
N GLU A 192 3.70 16.71 6.07
CA GLU A 192 3.55 15.72 7.14
C GLU A 192 2.11 15.65 7.60
N VAL A 193 1.60 14.41 7.77
CA VAL A 193 0.26 14.13 8.27
C VAL A 193 0.30 13.11 9.40
N TYR A 194 -0.51 13.35 10.43
CA TYR A 194 -0.79 12.38 11.49
C TYR A 194 -2.12 11.70 11.22
N VAL A 195 -2.13 10.38 11.23
CA VAL A 195 -3.29 9.57 10.82
C VAL A 195 -3.66 8.52 11.87
N PRO A 196 -4.92 8.05 11.91
CA PRO A 196 -5.31 6.94 12.78
C PRO A 196 -4.57 5.65 12.44
N TYR A 197 -4.20 4.87 13.47
CA TYR A 197 -3.59 3.54 13.33
C TYR A 197 -4.63 2.41 13.34
N LEU A 198 -5.85 2.72 13.76
CA LEU A 198 -7.02 1.86 13.64
C LEU A 198 -7.91 2.41 12.52
N VAL A 199 -8.17 1.57 11.52
CA VAL A 199 -8.95 1.96 10.33
C VAL A 199 -10.15 1.03 10.15
N ASN A 200 -11.17 1.50 9.43
CA ASN A 200 -12.30 0.67 9.02
C ASN A 200 -11.96 -0.17 7.78
N ALA A 201 -12.80 -1.18 7.51
CA ALA A 201 -12.62 -2.07 6.37
C ALA A 201 -12.59 -1.34 5.01
N ASP A 202 -13.34 -0.24 4.87
CA ASP A 202 -13.40 0.50 3.60
C ASP A 202 -12.08 1.17 3.26
N SER A 203 -11.31 1.61 4.27
CA SER A 203 -9.95 2.12 4.04
C SER A 203 -9.02 1.05 3.48
N LEU A 204 -9.11 -0.18 3.98
CA LEU A 204 -8.33 -1.33 3.50
C LEU A 204 -8.80 -1.82 2.11
N ARG A 205 -10.10 -1.75 1.83
CA ARG A 205 -10.64 -2.02 0.49
C ARG A 205 -10.16 -0.99 -0.52
N GLY A 206 -10.09 0.28 -0.11
CA GLY A 206 -9.63 1.39 -0.94
C GLY A 206 -8.22 1.19 -1.49
N THR A 207 -7.29 0.74 -0.66
CA THR A 207 -5.89 0.50 -1.05
C THR A 207 -5.60 -0.93 -1.51
N GLY A 208 -6.56 -1.87 -1.32
CA GLY A 208 -6.49 -3.22 -1.91
C GLY A 208 -5.99 -4.31 -0.99
N GLN A 209 -5.86 -4.06 0.32
CA GLN A 209 -5.55 -5.11 1.30
C GLN A 209 -6.73 -6.05 1.50
N LEU A 210 -7.95 -5.52 1.57
CA LEU A 210 -9.16 -6.33 1.60
C LEU A 210 -9.80 -6.45 0.20
N PRO A 211 -10.45 -7.59 -0.07
CA PRO A 211 -10.68 -8.75 0.81
C PRO A 211 -9.52 -9.75 0.87
N LYS A 212 -8.54 -9.68 -0.04
CA LYS A 212 -7.58 -10.75 -0.34
C LYS A 212 -6.61 -11.08 0.79
N PHE A 213 -6.17 -10.07 1.57
CA PHE A 213 -5.08 -10.20 2.55
C PHE A 213 -5.58 -10.06 3.99
N GLU A 214 -6.81 -10.47 4.28
CA GLU A 214 -7.39 -10.36 5.61
C GLU A 214 -6.59 -11.14 6.67
N GLU A 215 -6.00 -12.28 6.31
CA GLU A 215 -5.17 -13.11 7.20
C GLU A 215 -3.88 -12.41 7.66
N ASP A 216 -3.40 -11.43 6.89
CA ASP A 216 -2.21 -10.65 7.24
C ASP A 216 -2.51 -9.47 8.18
N LEU A 217 -3.77 -9.25 8.54
CA LEU A 217 -4.21 -8.11 9.33
C LEU A 217 -4.51 -8.48 10.79
N PHE A 218 -4.16 -7.59 11.72
CA PHE A 218 -4.68 -7.63 13.09
C PHE A 218 -6.03 -6.92 13.17
N VAL A 219 -7.02 -7.61 13.75
CA VAL A 219 -8.42 -7.15 13.80
C VAL A 219 -8.87 -7.03 15.26
N THR A 220 -9.60 -5.96 15.59
CA THR A 220 -10.22 -5.78 16.91
C THR A 220 -11.50 -6.59 17.02
N ARG A 221 -11.92 -6.88 18.28
CA ARG A 221 -13.19 -7.55 18.58
C ARG A 221 -14.38 -6.58 18.72
N SER A 222 -14.23 -5.32 18.30
CA SER A 222 -15.32 -4.34 18.31
C SER A 222 -16.34 -4.59 17.19
N GLU A 223 -17.54 -4.08 17.33
CA GLU A 223 -18.56 -4.04 16.27
C GLU A 223 -18.92 -2.58 15.94
N PRO A 224 -18.68 -2.11 14.69
CA PRO A 224 -17.93 -2.79 13.63
C PRO A 224 -16.44 -2.99 14.00
N PRO A 225 -15.76 -3.97 13.38
CA PRO A 225 -14.34 -4.21 13.66
C PRO A 225 -13.47 -3.08 13.10
N TYR A 226 -12.40 -2.76 13.81
CA TYR A 226 -11.27 -1.96 13.32
C TYR A 226 -10.09 -2.86 13.04
N TYR A 227 -9.21 -2.38 12.18
CA TYR A 227 -7.99 -3.06 11.77
C TYR A 227 -6.78 -2.21 12.14
N LEU A 228 -5.75 -2.82 12.72
CA LEU A 228 -4.45 -2.18 12.86
C LEU A 228 -3.81 -2.03 11.49
N ILE A 229 -3.30 -0.85 11.17
CA ILE A 229 -2.76 -0.57 9.85
C ILE A 229 -1.51 -1.41 9.55
N PRO A 230 -1.40 -2.08 8.39
CA PRO A 230 -0.18 -2.77 7.96
C PRO A 230 0.85 -1.78 7.36
N THR A 231 0.44 -0.57 7.05
CA THR A 231 1.20 0.53 6.47
C THR A 231 0.40 1.84 6.56
N ALA A 232 1.10 2.96 6.67
CA ALA A 232 0.46 4.28 6.62
C ALA A 232 -0.15 4.59 5.24
N GLU A 233 0.23 3.88 4.18
CA GLU A 233 -0.44 3.95 2.88
C GLU A 233 -1.96 3.93 3.03
N VAL A 234 -2.48 3.03 3.87
CA VAL A 234 -3.93 2.82 4.03
C VAL A 234 -4.63 4.11 4.47
N PRO A 235 -4.36 4.70 5.63
CA PRO A 235 -5.06 5.91 6.04
C PRO A 235 -4.67 7.13 5.20
N VAL A 236 -3.42 7.27 4.79
CA VAL A 236 -2.96 8.47 4.07
C VAL A 236 -3.55 8.54 2.67
N THR A 237 -3.56 7.44 1.92
CA THR A 237 -4.17 7.43 0.57
C THR A 237 -5.68 7.65 0.64
N ASN A 238 -6.35 7.17 1.70
CA ASN A 238 -7.78 7.38 1.90
C ASN A 238 -8.17 8.83 2.31
N LEU A 239 -7.23 9.74 2.54
CA LEU A 239 -7.55 11.17 2.75
C LEU A 239 -8.27 11.81 1.55
N VAL A 240 -8.12 11.20 0.37
CA VAL A 240 -8.80 11.65 -0.86
C VAL A 240 -9.98 10.74 -1.28
N ARG A 241 -10.41 9.82 -0.41
CA ARG A 241 -11.56 8.94 -0.70
C ARG A 241 -12.84 9.76 -0.93
N GLU A 242 -13.61 9.38 -1.97
CA GLU A 242 -14.88 10.03 -2.36
C GLU A 242 -14.75 11.53 -2.68
N THR A 243 -13.53 11.97 -3.01
CA THR A 243 -13.24 13.38 -3.29
C THR A 243 -13.08 13.62 -4.80
N ILE A 244 -13.54 14.78 -5.27
CA ILE A 244 -13.22 15.31 -6.60
C ILE A 244 -12.33 16.54 -6.38
N MET A 245 -11.06 16.40 -6.70
CA MET A 245 -10.06 17.45 -6.55
C MET A 245 -10.10 18.42 -7.73
N GLU A 246 -9.86 19.69 -7.46
CA GLU A 246 -9.65 20.68 -8.51
C GLU A 246 -8.21 20.56 -9.09
N PRO A 247 -8.00 20.94 -10.37
CA PRO A 247 -6.69 20.76 -11.03
C PRO A 247 -5.52 21.38 -10.30
N GLY A 248 -5.72 22.53 -9.66
CA GLY A 248 -4.68 23.24 -8.91
C GLY A 248 -4.31 22.62 -7.54
N GLN A 249 -5.03 21.59 -7.11
CA GLN A 249 -4.72 20.86 -5.87
C GLN A 249 -3.71 19.73 -6.09
N LEU A 250 -3.45 19.34 -7.33
CA LEU A 250 -2.51 18.25 -7.67
C LEU A 250 -1.15 18.83 -8.12
N PRO A 251 -0.02 18.18 -7.80
CA PRO A 251 0.08 16.94 -7.01
C PRO A 251 -0.08 17.14 -5.51
N LEU A 252 -0.69 16.17 -4.81
CA LEU A 252 -0.61 16.07 -3.35
C LEU A 252 0.54 15.15 -2.97
N ARG A 253 1.35 15.56 -1.99
CA ARG A 253 2.49 14.79 -1.45
C ARG A 253 2.38 14.74 0.06
N TYR A 254 2.17 13.55 0.61
CA TYR A 254 2.04 13.34 2.04
C TYR A 254 3.14 12.43 2.57
N VAL A 255 3.65 12.74 3.76
CA VAL A 255 4.53 11.86 4.52
C VAL A 255 3.93 11.60 5.89
N ALA A 256 3.98 10.36 6.34
CA ALA A 256 3.55 9.97 7.67
C ALA A 256 4.53 8.98 8.29
N HIS A 257 4.83 9.17 9.57
CA HIS A 257 5.47 8.14 10.39
C HIS A 257 4.39 7.40 11.18
N THR A 258 4.38 6.09 11.11
CA THR A 258 3.46 5.25 11.90
C THR A 258 4.10 3.93 12.30
N PRO A 259 3.66 3.32 13.42
CA PRO A 259 3.78 1.87 13.58
C PRO A 259 2.97 1.18 12.48
N CYS A 260 3.45 0.00 12.07
CA CYS A 260 2.81 -0.88 11.11
C CYS A 260 2.68 -2.26 11.74
N PHE A 261 1.56 -2.94 11.48
CA PHE A 261 1.22 -4.21 12.11
C PHE A 261 0.90 -5.26 11.06
N ARG A 262 1.64 -6.38 11.05
CA ARG A 262 1.44 -7.48 10.10
C ARG A 262 1.48 -8.82 10.82
N SER A 263 0.48 -9.68 10.59
CA SER A 263 0.46 -11.03 11.16
C SER A 263 1.48 -11.96 10.51
N GLU A 264 2.02 -11.57 9.32
CA GLU A 264 3.04 -12.35 8.60
C GLU A 264 2.62 -13.80 8.34
N ALA A 265 1.33 -14.04 8.06
CA ALA A 265 0.71 -15.35 7.92
C ALA A 265 1.40 -16.25 6.88
N GLY A 266 1.92 -15.67 5.78
CA GLY A 266 2.60 -16.40 4.71
C GLY A 266 4.12 -16.59 4.89
N SER A 267 4.73 -16.11 6.00
CA SER A 267 6.20 -16.05 6.16
C SER A 267 6.75 -16.99 7.22
N TYR A 268 6.11 -18.13 7.44
CA TYR A 268 6.56 -19.12 8.43
C TYR A 268 8.00 -19.58 8.16
N GLY A 269 8.86 -19.49 9.18
CA GLY A 269 10.27 -19.92 9.12
C GLY A 269 11.23 -18.97 8.39
N LYS A 270 10.75 -17.87 7.76
CA LYS A 270 11.61 -16.88 7.09
C LYS A 270 11.99 -15.74 8.05
N ASP A 271 13.27 -15.35 8.05
CA ASP A 271 13.80 -14.21 8.84
C ASP A 271 13.28 -14.15 10.28
N THR A 272 13.33 -15.27 10.99
CA THR A 272 12.77 -15.41 12.35
C THR A 272 13.64 -14.75 13.42
N ARG A 273 14.91 -14.45 13.11
CA ARG A 273 15.87 -13.82 14.03
C ARG A 273 16.02 -12.32 13.70
N GLY A 274 15.94 -11.51 14.75
CA GLY A 274 16.24 -10.07 14.66
C GLY A 274 15.09 -9.21 14.11
N MET A 275 15.46 -8.06 13.52
CA MET A 275 14.55 -6.97 13.19
C MET A 275 14.15 -6.90 11.70
N ILE A 276 14.51 -7.90 10.88
CA ILE A 276 14.22 -7.87 9.44
C ILE A 276 12.73 -8.07 9.16
N ARG A 277 12.08 -8.96 9.92
CA ARG A 277 10.65 -9.29 9.76
C ARG A 277 9.95 -9.34 11.11
N GLN A 278 9.09 -8.35 11.36
CA GLN A 278 8.43 -8.14 12.64
C GLN A 278 6.92 -8.00 12.49
N HIS A 279 6.17 -8.40 13.54
CA HIS A 279 4.72 -8.16 13.63
C HIS A 279 4.38 -6.68 13.86
N GLN A 280 5.29 -5.96 14.50
CA GLN A 280 5.21 -4.51 14.71
C GLN A 280 6.54 -3.87 14.33
N PHE A 281 6.49 -2.86 13.49
CA PHE A 281 7.66 -2.08 13.07
C PHE A 281 7.26 -0.63 12.74
N GLU A 282 8.23 0.26 12.66
CA GLU A 282 8.02 1.66 12.35
C GLU A 282 8.41 1.94 10.90
N LYS A 283 7.63 2.77 10.23
CA LYS A 283 7.87 3.17 8.85
C LYS A 283 7.53 4.64 8.61
N VAL A 284 8.40 5.34 7.90
CA VAL A 284 8.07 6.61 7.27
C VAL A 284 7.53 6.31 5.88
N GLU A 285 6.31 6.72 5.60
CA GLU A 285 5.60 6.44 4.35
C GLU A 285 5.42 7.69 3.53
N LEU A 286 5.73 7.61 2.25
CA LEU A 286 5.50 8.65 1.25
C LEU A 286 4.29 8.26 0.40
N VAL A 287 3.34 9.17 0.24
CA VAL A 287 2.18 8.99 -0.64
C VAL A 287 2.07 10.18 -1.58
N GLN A 288 1.85 9.90 -2.86
CA GLN A 288 1.56 10.93 -3.85
C GLN A 288 0.23 10.64 -4.54
N ILE A 289 -0.56 11.71 -4.74
CA ILE A 289 -1.78 11.70 -5.54
C ILE A 289 -1.54 12.67 -6.69
N VAL A 290 -1.59 12.16 -7.91
CA VAL A 290 -1.13 12.90 -9.09
C VAL A 290 -2.12 12.75 -10.26
N ARG A 291 -1.94 13.58 -11.26
CA ARG A 291 -2.64 13.41 -12.55
C ARG A 291 -2.09 12.16 -13.25
N PRO A 292 -2.91 11.47 -14.07
CA PRO A 292 -2.47 10.27 -14.77
C PRO A 292 -1.19 10.45 -15.60
N GLU A 293 -1.07 11.56 -16.32
CA GLU A 293 0.07 11.88 -17.18
C GLU A 293 1.38 12.07 -16.42
N ASP A 294 1.33 12.46 -15.15
CA ASP A 294 2.51 12.75 -14.33
C ASP A 294 3.01 11.53 -13.53
N SER A 295 2.27 10.41 -13.53
CA SER A 295 2.44 9.36 -12.52
C SER A 295 3.75 8.58 -12.62
N TYR A 296 4.32 8.39 -13.81
CA TYR A 296 5.59 7.68 -13.95
C TYR A 296 6.79 8.57 -13.59
N ASP A 297 6.75 9.86 -13.92
CA ASP A 297 7.73 10.84 -13.43
C ASP A 297 7.64 11.00 -11.90
N ALA A 298 6.43 10.92 -11.35
CA ALA A 298 6.21 10.90 -9.92
C ALA A 298 6.81 9.64 -9.25
N LEU A 299 6.72 8.45 -9.88
CA LEU A 299 7.36 7.23 -9.39
C LEU A 299 8.88 7.38 -9.35
N GLU A 300 9.49 7.92 -10.41
CA GLU A 300 10.93 8.17 -10.45
C GLU A 300 11.36 9.16 -9.36
N SER A 301 10.61 10.24 -9.16
CA SER A 301 10.91 11.22 -8.12
C SER A 301 10.74 10.67 -6.71
N LEU A 302 9.68 9.89 -6.47
CA LEU A 302 9.41 9.26 -5.18
C LEU A 302 10.51 8.27 -4.81
N THR A 303 10.96 7.46 -5.77
CA THR A 303 12.08 6.52 -5.58
C THR A 303 13.36 7.26 -5.22
N ARG A 304 13.70 8.36 -5.93
CA ARG A 304 14.87 9.21 -5.60
C ARG A 304 14.76 9.84 -4.22
N HIS A 305 13.57 10.23 -3.77
CA HIS A 305 13.36 10.76 -2.42
C HIS A 305 13.69 9.71 -1.35
N ALA A 306 13.31 8.46 -1.56
CA ALA A 306 13.69 7.37 -0.66
C ALA A 306 15.20 7.08 -0.70
N GLU A 307 15.81 7.05 -1.90
CA GLU A 307 17.25 6.89 -2.09
C GLU A 307 18.07 7.98 -1.37
N ALA A 308 17.57 9.24 -1.35
CA ALA A 308 18.25 10.37 -0.73
C ALA A 308 18.52 10.14 0.77
N VAL A 309 17.64 9.41 1.48
CA VAL A 309 17.86 9.05 2.88
C VAL A 309 19.07 8.13 3.03
N LEU A 310 19.18 7.09 2.18
CA LEU A 310 20.32 6.16 2.19
C LEU A 310 21.63 6.85 1.79
N GLN A 311 21.58 7.73 0.79
CA GLN A 311 22.74 8.50 0.35
C GLN A 311 23.29 9.39 1.46
N ARG A 312 22.41 10.05 2.24
CA ARG A 312 22.83 10.89 3.38
C ARG A 312 23.37 10.07 4.55
N LEU A 313 22.85 8.85 4.71
CA LEU A 313 23.38 7.90 5.68
C LEU A 313 24.62 7.15 5.16
N GLU A 314 25.07 7.46 3.93
CA GLU A 314 26.19 6.79 3.26
C GLU A 314 26.11 5.24 3.26
N LEU A 315 24.88 4.72 3.12
CA LEU A 315 24.59 3.31 3.08
C LEU A 315 24.54 2.81 1.62
N PRO A 316 25.33 1.81 1.24
CA PRO A 316 25.31 1.28 -0.13
C PRO A 316 24.03 0.51 -0.39
N TYR A 317 23.42 0.76 -1.56
CA TYR A 317 22.16 0.16 -1.97
C TYR A 317 22.10 -0.12 -3.46
N ARG A 318 21.13 -0.91 -3.88
CA ARG A 318 20.73 -1.05 -5.28
C ARG A 318 19.23 -0.81 -5.43
N VAL A 319 18.80 -0.47 -6.63
CA VAL A 319 17.38 -0.36 -7.00
C VAL A 319 17.09 -1.43 -8.04
N VAL A 320 16.03 -2.18 -7.83
CA VAL A 320 15.55 -3.21 -8.74
C VAL A 320 14.12 -2.91 -9.19
N THR A 321 13.81 -3.19 -10.46
CA THR A 321 12.42 -3.24 -10.95
C THR A 321 11.88 -4.63 -10.65
N LEU A 322 10.76 -4.71 -9.94
CA LEU A 322 10.11 -5.99 -9.71
C LEU A 322 9.51 -6.54 -11.01
N CYS A 323 9.68 -7.84 -11.21
CA CYS A 323 9.04 -8.55 -12.31
C CYS A 323 7.53 -8.75 -12.05
N SER A 324 6.80 -9.12 -13.09
CA SER A 324 5.34 -9.26 -13.03
C SER A 324 4.85 -10.28 -12.01
N GLY A 325 5.64 -11.30 -11.68
CA GLY A 325 5.30 -12.32 -10.68
C GLY A 325 5.56 -11.89 -9.23
N ASP A 326 6.47 -10.93 -9.02
CA ASP A 326 6.89 -10.48 -7.68
C ASP A 326 6.17 -9.19 -7.21
N MET A 327 5.54 -8.45 -8.13
CA MET A 327 4.85 -7.20 -7.80
C MET A 327 3.66 -7.38 -6.87
N GLY A 328 3.45 -6.42 -5.96
CA GLY A 328 2.27 -6.34 -5.10
C GLY A 328 0.95 -6.27 -5.90
N PHE A 329 -0.14 -6.81 -5.32
CA PHE A 329 -1.45 -7.00 -5.95
C PHE A 329 -2.00 -5.76 -6.68
N SER A 330 -1.90 -4.59 -6.05
CA SER A 330 -2.48 -3.34 -6.57
C SER A 330 -1.54 -2.57 -7.51
N ALA A 331 -0.24 -2.92 -7.57
CA ALA A 331 0.77 -2.18 -8.30
C ALA A 331 0.72 -2.43 -9.81
N ALA A 332 0.95 -1.37 -10.59
CA ALA A 332 1.22 -1.43 -12.03
C ALA A 332 2.72 -1.47 -12.33
N LYS A 333 3.54 -0.83 -11.49
CA LYS A 333 5.00 -0.89 -11.52
C LYS A 333 5.56 -0.63 -10.14
N THR A 334 6.62 -1.36 -9.76
CA THR A 334 7.29 -1.23 -8.47
C THR A 334 8.80 -1.23 -8.65
N TYR A 335 9.46 -0.31 -7.92
CA TYR A 335 10.89 -0.34 -7.65
C TYR A 335 11.12 -0.71 -6.20
N ASP A 336 11.96 -1.72 -5.95
CA ASP A 336 12.48 -1.98 -4.62
C ASP A 336 13.87 -1.38 -4.47
N ILE A 337 14.12 -0.73 -3.34
CA ILE A 337 15.43 -0.28 -2.91
C ILE A 337 15.93 -1.29 -1.88
N GLU A 338 17.09 -1.86 -2.15
CA GLU A 338 17.70 -2.87 -1.30
C GLU A 338 19.03 -2.37 -0.75
N VAL A 339 19.16 -2.31 0.57
CA VAL A 339 20.39 -1.89 1.27
C VAL A 339 21.31 -3.08 1.52
N TRP A 340 22.63 -2.86 1.41
CA TRP A 340 23.61 -3.88 1.72
C TRP A 340 23.73 -4.13 3.21
N LEU A 341 23.66 -5.39 3.63
CA LEU A 341 23.86 -5.82 5.01
C LEU A 341 25.13 -6.70 5.11
N PRO A 342 26.21 -6.19 5.69
CA PRO A 342 27.49 -6.91 5.83
C PRO A 342 27.40 -8.24 6.58
N GLY A 343 26.63 -8.30 7.67
CA GLY A 343 26.46 -9.51 8.47
C GLY A 343 25.75 -10.64 7.72
N GLN A 344 24.90 -10.29 6.74
CA GLN A 344 24.22 -11.26 5.87
C GLN A 344 24.91 -11.43 4.51
N ARG A 345 25.85 -10.55 4.16
CA ARG A 345 26.55 -10.47 2.86
C ARG A 345 25.59 -10.43 1.67
N ARG A 346 24.48 -9.68 1.81
CA ARG A 346 23.47 -9.52 0.76
C ARG A 346 22.73 -8.20 0.83
N TYR A 347 22.07 -7.87 -0.25
CA TYR A 347 21.11 -6.78 -0.31
C TYR A 347 19.78 -7.21 0.31
N ARG A 348 19.12 -6.30 1.02
CA ARG A 348 17.80 -6.51 1.64
C ARG A 348 16.90 -5.33 1.36
N GLU A 349 15.67 -5.62 0.95
CA GLU A 349 14.64 -4.60 0.73
C GLU A 349 14.49 -3.69 1.96
N ILE A 350 14.52 -2.39 1.74
CA ILE A 350 14.33 -1.35 2.74
C ILE A 350 13.21 -0.38 2.37
N SER A 351 12.88 -0.30 1.09
CA SER A 351 11.75 0.46 0.56
C SER A 351 11.21 -0.22 -0.68
N SER A 352 9.88 -0.17 -0.85
CA SER A 352 9.17 -0.58 -2.05
C SER A 352 8.36 0.61 -2.54
N CYS A 353 8.67 1.12 -3.75
CA CYS A 353 8.07 2.31 -4.35
C CYS A 353 7.17 1.91 -5.51
N SER A 354 5.87 2.14 -5.40
CA SER A 354 4.87 1.63 -6.34
C SER A 354 4.01 2.73 -6.96
N ASN A 355 3.72 2.57 -8.24
CA ASN A 355 2.65 3.28 -8.95
C ASN A 355 1.47 2.32 -9.13
N PHE A 356 0.30 2.72 -8.65
CA PHE A 356 -0.93 1.94 -8.76
C PHE A 356 -1.81 2.40 -9.92
N GLU A 357 -1.39 3.44 -10.62
CA GLU A 357 -2.23 4.14 -11.59
C GLU A 357 -3.60 4.49 -10.99
N ALA A 358 -4.68 4.26 -11.71
CA ALA A 358 -6.03 4.52 -11.23
C ALA A 358 -6.66 3.36 -10.43
N PHE A 359 -5.91 2.30 -10.13
CA PHE A 359 -6.47 1.09 -9.51
C PHE A 359 -7.06 1.34 -8.13
N GLN A 360 -6.31 2.00 -7.24
CA GLN A 360 -6.77 2.38 -5.91
C GLN A 360 -7.79 3.52 -5.99
N ALA A 361 -7.56 4.51 -6.85
CA ALA A 361 -8.46 5.63 -7.05
C ALA A 361 -9.87 5.18 -7.47
N ARG A 362 -10.00 4.15 -8.32
CA ARG A 362 -11.32 3.58 -8.67
C ARG A 362 -11.99 2.90 -7.48
N ARG A 363 -11.23 2.24 -6.58
CA ARG A 363 -11.78 1.63 -5.35
C ARG A 363 -12.28 2.68 -4.37
N MET A 364 -11.52 3.78 -4.22
CA MET A 364 -11.80 4.87 -3.30
C MET A 364 -12.71 5.95 -3.87
N GLN A 365 -13.07 5.90 -5.16
CA GLN A 365 -13.77 7.00 -5.86
C GLN A 365 -13.00 8.33 -5.79
N ALA A 366 -11.67 8.28 -5.75
CA ALA A 366 -10.80 9.45 -5.76
C ALA A 366 -10.64 9.96 -7.20
N ARG A 367 -11.08 11.20 -7.48
CA ARG A 367 -11.15 11.76 -8.82
C ARG A 367 -10.62 13.20 -8.84
N TRP A 368 -10.32 13.70 -9.99
CA TRP A 368 -10.01 15.09 -10.24
C TRP A 368 -10.80 15.61 -11.42
N ARG A 369 -11.05 16.92 -11.44
CA ARG A 369 -11.74 17.56 -12.55
C ARG A 369 -10.72 17.81 -13.66
N ASN A 370 -10.75 16.98 -14.70
CA ASN A 370 -9.85 17.14 -15.84
C ASN A 370 -10.26 18.36 -16.68
N PRO A 371 -9.40 19.40 -16.81
CA PRO A 371 -9.75 20.61 -17.57
C PRO A 371 -10.00 20.35 -19.06
N ALA A 372 -9.33 19.34 -19.63
CA ALA A 372 -9.45 19.02 -21.05
C ALA A 372 -10.79 18.37 -21.40
N SER A 373 -11.31 17.49 -20.53
CA SER A 373 -12.61 16.82 -20.74
C SER A 373 -13.77 17.50 -20.01
N GLY A 374 -13.48 18.37 -19.04
CA GLY A 374 -14.47 18.98 -18.14
C GLY A 374 -15.14 17.99 -17.19
N LYS A 375 -14.68 16.73 -17.12
CA LYS A 375 -15.29 15.64 -16.36
C LYS A 375 -14.41 15.19 -15.20
N PRO A 376 -15.00 14.65 -14.12
CA PRO A 376 -14.24 13.96 -13.10
C PRO A 376 -13.65 12.66 -13.64
N GLU A 377 -12.34 12.50 -13.51
CA GLU A 377 -11.56 11.32 -13.90
C GLU A 377 -10.77 10.78 -12.70
N PRO A 378 -10.48 9.47 -12.61
CA PRO A 378 -9.66 8.94 -11.54
C PRO A 378 -8.27 9.59 -11.52
N VAL A 379 -7.76 9.88 -10.32
CA VAL A 379 -6.34 10.22 -10.13
C VAL A 379 -5.47 8.97 -10.17
N HIS A 380 -4.16 9.14 -10.26
CA HIS A 380 -3.19 8.08 -9.98
C HIS A 380 -2.65 8.23 -8.56
N THR A 381 -2.41 7.08 -7.92
CA THR A 381 -1.85 7.01 -6.55
C THR A 381 -0.51 6.30 -6.58
N LEU A 382 0.41 6.78 -5.76
CA LEU A 382 1.74 6.20 -5.58
C LEU A 382 2.07 6.16 -4.10
N ASN A 383 2.85 5.17 -3.70
CA ASN A 383 3.47 5.17 -2.39
C ASN A 383 4.90 4.64 -2.41
N GLY A 384 5.61 4.84 -1.33
CA GLY A 384 6.90 4.21 -1.06
C GLY A 384 7.36 4.48 0.36
N SER A 385 8.19 3.57 0.90
CA SER A 385 8.77 3.81 2.21
C SER A 385 9.90 4.82 2.11
N GLY A 386 9.86 5.80 2.94
CA GLY A 386 10.92 6.80 3.04
C GLY A 386 11.71 6.83 4.37
N LEU A 387 12.05 5.75 5.09
CA LEU A 387 12.18 4.32 4.81
C LEU A 387 11.49 3.46 5.90
N ALA A 388 11.73 2.13 5.87
CA ALA A 388 11.47 1.22 6.99
C ALA A 388 12.50 1.47 8.10
N VAL A 389 12.07 2.03 9.24
CA VAL A 389 12.97 2.56 10.29
C VAL A 389 13.81 1.46 10.92
N GLY A 390 13.19 0.32 11.26
CA GLY A 390 13.89 -0.82 11.84
C GLY A 390 14.97 -1.38 10.92
N ARG A 391 14.68 -1.56 9.63
CA ARG A 391 15.68 -2.02 8.63
C ARG A 391 16.78 -0.98 8.41
N THR A 392 16.47 0.31 8.50
CA THR A 392 17.49 1.37 8.44
C THR A 392 18.40 1.32 9.65
N LEU A 393 17.85 1.09 10.87
CA LEU A 393 18.66 0.86 12.06
C LEU A 393 19.58 -0.35 11.88
N VAL A 394 19.05 -1.48 11.39
CA VAL A 394 19.87 -2.67 11.08
C VAL A 394 21.01 -2.33 10.12
N ALA A 395 20.72 -1.59 9.04
CA ALA A 395 21.74 -1.20 8.07
C ALA A 395 22.81 -0.28 8.68
N VAL A 396 22.44 0.65 9.56
CA VAL A 396 23.38 1.51 10.29
C VAL A 396 24.24 0.66 11.22
N LEU A 397 23.65 -0.22 12.02
CA LEU A 397 24.42 -1.09 12.93
C LEU A 397 25.46 -1.91 12.17
N GLU A 398 25.04 -2.61 11.12
CA GLU A 398 25.92 -3.51 10.39
C GLU A 398 26.98 -2.81 9.55
N ASN A 399 26.66 -1.64 8.93
CA ASN A 399 27.63 -0.91 8.10
C ASN A 399 28.59 -0.03 8.93
N TYR A 400 28.21 0.41 10.11
CA TYR A 400 29.00 1.33 10.93
C TYR A 400 29.67 0.67 12.14
N GLN A 401 29.60 -0.67 12.25
CA GLN A 401 30.27 -1.43 13.31
C GLN A 401 31.79 -1.29 13.28
N GLN A 402 32.38 -1.35 14.46
CA GLN A 402 33.84 -1.36 14.67
C GLN A 402 34.31 -2.69 15.22
N ALA A 403 35.64 -2.95 15.16
CA ALA A 403 36.23 -4.19 15.63
C ALA A 403 35.98 -4.45 17.14
N ASP A 404 35.81 -3.39 17.94
CA ASP A 404 35.51 -3.47 19.37
C ASP A 404 34.02 -3.66 19.67
N GLY A 405 33.17 -3.75 18.65
CA GLY A 405 31.71 -3.91 18.75
C GLY A 405 30.94 -2.58 18.97
N SER A 406 31.63 -1.45 19.02
CA SER A 406 30.97 -0.15 19.02
C SER A 406 30.42 0.21 17.64
N ILE A 407 29.49 1.15 17.59
CA ILE A 407 28.86 1.62 16.34
C ILE A 407 29.14 3.12 16.18
N ILE A 408 29.76 3.49 15.08
CA ILE A 408 29.90 4.91 14.72
C ILE A 408 28.52 5.44 14.29
N ILE A 409 28.11 6.56 14.85
CA ILE A 409 26.89 7.26 14.44
C ILE A 409 27.21 8.01 13.17
N PRO A 410 26.45 7.78 12.05
CA PRO A 410 26.59 8.53 10.81
C PRO A 410 26.63 10.03 11.10
N GLU A 411 27.51 10.77 10.46
CA GLU A 411 27.74 12.18 10.78
C GLU A 411 26.45 13.01 10.71
N VAL A 412 25.64 12.75 9.68
CA VAL A 412 24.36 13.40 9.48
C VAL A 412 23.39 13.17 10.64
N MET A 413 23.51 12.06 11.39
CA MET A 413 22.63 11.71 12.51
C MET A 413 23.03 12.32 13.85
N ARG A 414 24.28 12.80 14.00
CA ARG A 414 24.80 13.34 15.28
C ARG A 414 23.97 14.48 15.89
N PRO A 415 23.39 15.42 15.12
CA PRO A 415 22.51 16.45 15.70
C PRO A 415 21.32 15.88 16.47
N TRP A 416 20.69 14.83 15.95
CA TRP A 416 19.56 14.15 16.62
C TRP A 416 20.00 13.26 17.78
N MET A 417 21.29 12.90 17.83
CA MET A 417 21.91 12.14 18.91
C MET A 417 22.60 13.02 19.97
N GLY A 418 22.39 14.34 19.93
CA GLY A 418 22.96 15.28 20.90
C GLY A 418 24.47 15.47 20.75
N GLY A 419 24.98 15.25 19.54
CA GLY A 419 26.42 15.37 19.22
C GLY A 419 27.23 14.10 19.51
N GLU A 420 26.61 13.03 20.03
CA GLU A 420 27.28 11.75 20.22
C GLU A 420 27.76 11.18 18.90
N ALA A 421 28.99 10.68 18.87
CA ALA A 421 29.62 10.13 17.66
C ALA A 421 29.65 8.58 17.65
N VAL A 422 29.46 7.94 18.79
CA VAL A 422 29.62 6.48 18.97
C VAL A 422 28.56 5.96 19.93
N VAL A 423 28.01 4.79 19.62
CA VAL A 423 27.22 3.95 20.51
C VAL A 423 28.11 2.85 21.03
N GLY A 424 28.31 2.80 22.33
CA GLY A 424 29.05 1.74 23.06
C GLY A 424 28.12 0.90 23.94
N PRO A 425 28.66 -0.14 24.63
CA PRO A 425 27.89 -1.01 25.53
C PRO A 425 27.21 -0.24 26.67
N LEU A 426 25.99 -0.69 27.05
CA LEU A 426 25.36 -0.24 28.29
C LEU A 426 26.15 -0.77 29.47
N GLY A 427 26.67 0.09 30.30
CA GLY A 427 27.45 -0.30 31.50
C GLY A 427 28.85 0.28 31.62
N GLY A 428 29.29 1.05 30.59
CA GLY A 428 30.52 1.85 30.68
C GLY A 428 30.38 3.17 31.43
N ALA A 429 29.37 3.35 32.28
CA ALA A 429 29.37 4.45 33.24
C ALA A 429 30.49 4.13 34.22
N ALA A 430 31.64 4.79 34.06
CA ALA A 430 32.64 4.90 35.08
C ALA A 430 31.91 5.18 36.40
N VAL A 431 32.04 4.26 37.35
CA VAL A 431 31.88 4.60 38.77
C VAL A 431 32.89 5.69 38.99
N ALA A 432 32.43 6.96 38.86
CA ALA A 432 33.17 8.09 39.38
C ALA A 432 33.27 7.81 40.87
N GLY A 433 34.43 7.29 41.30
CA GLY A 433 34.77 7.16 42.70
C GLY A 433 34.70 8.54 43.32
N GLY A 434 33.83 8.66 44.29
CA GLY A 434 33.80 9.76 45.23
C GLY A 434 34.89 9.63 46.27
#